data_8e1e308faffb529069ae296c06749acc
#
_entry.id   8e1e308faffb529069ae296c06749acc
#
_cell.length_a   1.000
_cell.length_b   1.000
_cell.length_c   1.000
_cell.angle_alpha   90.00
_cell.angle_beta   90.00
_cell.angle_gamma   90.00
#
_symmetry.space_group_name_H-M   'P 1'
#
loop_
_entity.id
_entity.type
_entity.pdbx_description
1 polymer ?
#
loop_
_entity_poly.entity_id
_entity_poly.type
_entity_poly.pdbx_seq_one_letter_code
_entity_poly.pdbx_strand_id
1 'polypeptide(L)'
;PSDKITDFVICMEALLVKGNNESSFRFKQNCSLLLGDDDDSRKKLMNVMGEFYGFSSKQVHELYEKAIDIPGRQKMTTLQALPEIEDLARKSILKMIILSQEDGFKEFNYSQLITKIEESVFDTSLKERFALMGNNFD
;
A
#
# COMPACT_ATOMS: atom_id res chain seq x y z
N PRO A 1 20.14 0.50 0.79
CA PRO A 1 18.84 1.10 1.09
C PRO A 1 17.86 1.07 -0.07
N SER A 2 18.32 1.37 -1.31
CA SER A 2 17.45 1.33 -2.50
C SER A 2 16.91 -0.07 -2.76
N ASP A 3 17.72 -1.10 -2.60
CA ASP A 3 17.32 -2.50 -2.76
C ASP A 3 16.22 -2.88 -1.77
N LYS A 4 16.33 -2.42 -0.53
CA LYS A 4 15.33 -2.70 0.50
C LYS A 4 14.00 -2.03 0.21
N ILE A 5 14.00 -0.80 -0.30
CA ILE A 5 12.77 -0.13 -0.72
C ILE A 5 12.10 -0.94 -1.83
N THR A 6 12.87 -1.35 -2.82
CA THR A 6 12.38 -2.19 -3.92
C THR A 6 11.80 -3.51 -3.39
N ASP A 7 12.48 -4.16 -2.46
CA ASP A 7 12.02 -5.40 -1.84
C ASP A 7 10.67 -5.22 -1.13
N PHE A 8 10.51 -4.12 -0.38
CA PHE A 8 9.22 -3.81 0.28
C PHE A 8 8.11 -3.54 -0.73
N VAL A 9 8.42 -2.81 -1.81
CA VAL A 9 7.43 -2.56 -2.87
C VAL A 9 7.01 -3.86 -3.54
N ILE A 10 7.95 -4.75 -3.86
CA ILE A 10 7.66 -6.07 -4.44
C ILE A 10 6.78 -6.89 -3.49
N CYS A 11 7.12 -6.90 -2.21
CA CYS A 11 6.35 -7.59 -1.19
C CYS A 11 4.91 -7.07 -1.12
N MET A 12 4.74 -5.75 -1.09
CA MET A 12 3.42 -5.14 -1.02
C MET A 12 2.63 -5.33 -2.32
N GLU A 13 3.30 -5.30 -3.47
CA GLU A 13 2.63 -5.59 -4.75
C GLU A 13 2.10 -7.02 -4.78
N ALA A 14 2.91 -7.97 -4.34
CA ALA A 14 2.48 -9.36 -4.24
C ALA A 14 1.29 -9.53 -3.28
N LEU A 15 1.23 -8.73 -2.22
CA LEU A 15 0.15 -8.77 -1.23
C LEU A 15 -1.13 -8.09 -1.71
N LEU A 16 -1.03 -6.98 -2.44
CA LEU A 16 -2.14 -6.07 -2.69
C LEU A 16 -2.65 -6.07 -4.13
N VAL A 17 -1.95 -6.68 -5.06
CA VAL A 17 -2.31 -6.67 -6.49
C VAL A 17 -2.39 -8.10 -7.01
N LYS A 18 -3.51 -8.44 -7.62
CA LYS A 18 -3.65 -9.70 -8.35
C LYS A 18 -3.62 -9.45 -9.85
N GLY A 19 -2.93 -10.31 -10.59
CA GLY A 19 -2.79 -10.17 -12.04
C GLY A 19 -1.79 -9.09 -12.44
N ASN A 20 -1.73 -8.80 -13.74
CA ASN A 20 -0.71 -7.93 -14.32
C ASN A 20 -1.26 -6.62 -14.90
N ASN A 21 -2.57 -6.39 -14.84
CA ASN A 21 -3.19 -5.21 -15.42
C ASN A 21 -3.19 -4.05 -14.43
N GLU A 22 -2.70 -2.89 -14.90
CA GLU A 22 -2.74 -1.64 -14.13
C GLU A 22 -2.11 -1.75 -12.73
N SER A 23 -1.00 -2.48 -12.62
CA SER A 23 -0.37 -2.80 -11.34
C SER A 23 -0.01 -1.57 -10.51
N SER A 24 0.52 -0.52 -11.15
CA SER A 24 0.90 0.72 -10.46
C SER A 24 -0.31 1.40 -9.83
N PHE A 25 -1.39 1.56 -10.58
CA PHE A 25 -2.61 2.18 -10.07
C PHE A 25 -3.25 1.33 -8.97
N ARG A 26 -3.36 0.04 -9.18
CA ARG A 26 -3.97 -0.88 -8.20
C ARG A 26 -3.15 -0.98 -6.93
N PHE A 27 -1.83 -0.97 -7.03
CA PHE A 27 -0.93 -0.96 -5.88
C PHE A 27 -1.24 0.21 -4.94
N LYS A 28 -1.22 1.43 -5.46
CA LYS A 28 -1.45 2.62 -4.64
C LYS A 28 -2.90 2.74 -4.19
N GLN A 29 -3.87 2.41 -5.02
CA GLN A 29 -5.29 2.44 -4.66
C GLN A 29 -5.59 1.42 -3.56
N ASN A 30 -5.17 0.17 -3.71
CA ASN A 30 -5.47 -0.88 -2.75
C ASN A 30 -4.80 -0.62 -1.40
N CYS A 31 -3.58 -0.10 -1.39
CA CYS A 31 -2.93 0.33 -0.17
C CYS A 31 -3.71 1.45 0.51
N SER A 32 -4.15 2.46 -0.24
CA SER A 32 -4.90 3.58 0.30
C SER A 32 -6.26 3.17 0.88
N LEU A 33 -6.95 2.26 0.22
CA LEU A 33 -8.24 1.73 0.68
C LEU A 33 -8.07 0.87 1.94
N LEU A 34 -7.01 0.09 1.99
CA LEU A 34 -6.74 -0.80 3.13
C LEU A 34 -6.29 -0.03 4.37
N LEU A 35 -5.40 0.95 4.21
CA LEU A 35 -4.72 1.63 5.32
C LEU A 35 -5.28 3.02 5.66
N GLY A 36 -5.98 3.68 4.73
CA GLY A 36 -6.47 5.03 4.96
C GLY A 36 -7.70 5.07 5.85
N ASP A 37 -7.80 6.09 6.71
CA ASP A 37 -8.91 6.27 7.63
C ASP A 37 -10.02 7.13 7.03
N ASP A 38 -9.66 8.06 6.16
CA ASP A 38 -10.58 8.99 5.48
C ASP A 38 -10.06 9.33 4.10
N ASP A 39 -10.79 10.15 3.36
CA ASP A 39 -10.41 10.50 1.99
C ASP A 39 -9.11 11.30 1.92
N ASP A 40 -8.83 12.14 2.92
CA ASP A 40 -7.58 12.90 2.96
C ASP A 40 -6.38 11.98 3.17
N SER A 41 -6.46 11.07 4.12
CA SER A 41 -5.38 10.08 4.36
C SER A 41 -5.20 9.14 3.17
N ARG A 42 -6.29 8.75 2.50
CA ARG A 42 -6.23 7.92 1.29
C ARG A 42 -5.50 8.62 0.15
N LYS A 43 -5.78 9.91 -0.07
CA LYS A 43 -5.06 10.72 -1.07
C LYS A 43 -3.57 10.80 -0.77
N LYS A 44 -3.22 11.05 0.50
CA LYS A 44 -1.81 11.10 0.92
C LYS A 44 -1.11 9.77 0.70
N LEU A 45 -1.75 8.66 1.03
CA LEU A 45 -1.22 7.32 0.79
C LEU A 45 -1.05 7.03 -0.70
N MET A 46 -1.99 7.44 -1.55
CA MET A 46 -1.83 7.28 -3.00
C MET A 46 -0.59 7.99 -3.52
N ASN A 47 -0.32 9.20 -3.03
CA ASN A 47 0.87 9.95 -3.41
C ASN A 47 2.15 9.25 -2.93
N VAL A 48 2.19 8.86 -1.67
CA VAL A 48 3.35 8.17 -1.07
C VAL A 48 3.64 6.86 -1.80
N MET A 49 2.61 6.04 -1.98
CA MET A 49 2.77 4.73 -2.61
C MET A 49 3.11 4.86 -4.10
N GLY A 50 2.57 5.86 -4.77
CA GLY A 50 2.91 6.16 -6.16
C GLY A 50 4.39 6.50 -6.32
N GLU A 51 4.96 7.28 -5.40
CA GLU A 51 6.38 7.62 -5.42
C GLU A 51 7.27 6.41 -5.12
N PHE A 52 6.91 5.59 -4.14
CA PHE A 52 7.66 4.37 -3.85
C PHE A 52 7.62 3.39 -5.02
N TYR A 53 6.47 3.21 -5.64
CA TYR A 53 6.33 2.34 -6.80
C TYR A 53 7.17 2.85 -7.98
N GLY A 54 7.09 4.15 -8.26
CA GLY A 54 7.89 4.80 -9.30
C GLY A 54 9.38 4.69 -9.05
N PHE A 55 9.81 4.87 -7.80
CA PHE A 55 11.21 4.70 -7.40
C PHE A 55 11.67 3.27 -7.67
N SER A 56 10.93 2.27 -7.24
CA SER A 56 11.24 0.85 -7.45
C SER A 56 11.34 0.52 -8.94
N SER A 57 10.40 1.00 -9.75
CA SER A 57 10.39 0.79 -11.19
C SER A 57 11.63 1.40 -11.86
N LYS A 58 12.06 2.59 -11.43
CA LYS A 58 13.25 3.26 -11.97
C LYS A 58 14.54 2.56 -11.59
N GLN A 59 14.61 1.99 -10.37
CA GLN A 59 15.82 1.29 -9.91
C GLN A 59 16.17 0.07 -10.77
N VAL A 60 15.18 -0.57 -11.37
CA VAL A 60 15.41 -1.68 -12.31
C VAL A 60 16.14 -1.23 -13.58
N HIS A 61 16.00 0.05 -13.95
CA HIS A 61 16.52 0.61 -15.20
C HIS A 61 17.68 1.60 -15.01
N GLU A 62 18.02 1.96 -13.77
CA GLU A 62 19.05 2.97 -13.47
C GLU A 62 20.09 2.44 -12.49
N LEU A 63 21.36 2.82 -12.71
CA LEU A 63 22.48 2.29 -11.94
C LEU A 63 22.82 3.11 -10.70
N TYR A 64 22.06 4.19 -10.39
CA TYR A 64 22.33 5.06 -9.25
C TYR A 64 21.05 5.34 -8.45
N GLU A 65 21.26 5.60 -7.17
CA GLU A 65 20.15 5.95 -6.28
C GLU A 65 19.64 7.37 -6.57
N LYS A 66 18.31 7.52 -6.58
CA LYS A 66 17.65 8.82 -6.68
C LYS A 66 17.00 9.20 -5.35
N ALA A 67 16.80 10.49 -5.15
CA ALA A 67 15.99 10.98 -4.05
C ALA A 67 14.51 10.64 -4.29
N ILE A 68 13.79 10.46 -3.19
CA ILE A 68 12.35 10.23 -3.20
C ILE A 68 11.65 11.56 -2.96
N ASP A 69 10.76 11.94 -3.87
CA ASP A 69 10.08 13.23 -3.88
C ASP A 69 8.57 13.03 -3.74
N ILE A 70 8.10 13.09 -2.50
CA ILE A 70 6.67 12.96 -2.19
C ILE A 70 6.06 14.36 -2.20
N PRO A 71 4.96 14.60 -2.93
CA PRO A 71 4.30 15.90 -2.98
C PRO A 71 4.00 16.45 -1.57
N GLY A 72 4.36 17.72 -1.35
CA GLY A 72 4.15 18.39 -0.06
C GLY A 72 5.21 18.11 0.99
N ARG A 73 6.25 17.35 0.66
CA ARG A 73 7.36 17.03 1.57
C ARG A 73 8.69 17.42 0.97
N GLN A 74 9.70 17.56 1.82
CA GLN A 74 11.09 17.70 1.36
C GLN A 74 11.55 16.39 0.71
N LYS A 75 12.44 16.49 -0.27
CA LYS A 75 13.09 15.32 -0.87
C LYS A 75 13.80 14.51 0.18
N MET A 76 13.68 13.21 0.11
CA MET A 76 14.30 12.27 1.05
C MET A 76 15.32 11.40 0.35
N THR A 77 16.39 11.04 1.09
CA THR A 77 17.26 9.94 0.67
C THR A 77 16.53 8.61 0.85
N THR A 78 17.04 7.56 0.20
CA THR A 78 16.50 6.21 0.39
C THR A 78 16.56 5.76 1.83
N LEU A 79 17.64 6.12 2.54
CA LEU A 79 17.79 5.80 3.95
C LEU A 79 16.74 6.49 4.82
N GLN A 80 16.41 7.74 4.51
CA GLN A 80 15.37 8.48 5.24
C GLN A 80 13.97 7.94 4.97
N ALA A 81 13.70 7.44 3.77
CA ALA A 81 12.40 6.93 3.37
C ALA A 81 12.15 5.48 3.80
N LEU A 82 13.21 4.71 4.06
CA LEU A 82 13.11 3.28 4.36
C LEU A 82 12.18 2.97 5.54
N PRO A 83 12.23 3.68 6.69
CA PRO A 83 11.33 3.38 7.80
C PRO A 83 9.84 3.53 7.44
N GLU A 84 9.50 4.47 6.58
CA GLU A 84 8.11 4.70 6.18
C GLU A 84 7.57 3.55 5.32
N ILE A 85 8.31 3.11 4.30
CA ILE A 85 7.87 1.99 3.46
C ILE A 85 7.83 0.68 4.26
N GLU A 86 8.78 0.48 5.17
CA GLU A 86 8.79 -0.67 6.06
C GLU A 86 7.54 -0.69 6.94
N ASP A 87 7.17 0.46 7.53
CA ASP A 87 5.97 0.58 8.36
C ASP A 87 4.70 0.31 7.56
N LEU A 88 4.61 0.85 6.34
CA LEU A 88 3.46 0.62 5.46
C LEU A 88 3.34 -0.85 5.06
N ALA A 89 4.47 -1.51 4.77
CA ALA A 89 4.48 -2.93 4.47
C ALA A 89 4.00 -3.76 5.67
N ARG A 90 4.53 -3.46 6.86
CA ARG A 90 4.11 -4.12 8.10
C ARG A 90 2.61 -3.97 8.35
N LYS A 91 2.10 -2.75 8.25
CA LYS A 91 0.67 -2.46 8.45
C LYS A 91 -0.21 -3.16 7.42
N SER A 92 0.23 -3.21 6.17
CA SER A 92 -0.52 -3.90 5.11
C SER A 92 -0.63 -5.40 5.38
N ILE A 93 0.46 -6.03 5.78
CA ILE A 93 0.48 -7.46 6.13
C ILE A 93 -0.45 -7.72 7.30
N LEU A 94 -0.33 -6.93 8.37
CA LEU A 94 -1.16 -7.11 9.58
C LEU A 94 -2.65 -6.92 9.27
N LYS A 95 -3.00 -5.90 8.50
CA LYS A 95 -4.40 -5.67 8.13
C LYS A 95 -4.95 -6.80 7.26
N MET A 96 -4.18 -7.34 6.32
CA MET A 96 -4.62 -8.47 5.53
C MET A 96 -4.85 -9.71 6.38
N ILE A 97 -4.00 -9.94 7.38
CA ILE A 97 -4.18 -11.05 8.32
C ILE A 97 -5.48 -10.85 9.12
N ILE A 98 -5.69 -9.66 9.67
CA ILE A 98 -6.91 -9.34 10.43
C ILE A 98 -8.14 -9.50 9.56
N LEU A 99 -8.10 -8.94 8.34
CA LEU A 99 -9.20 -9.03 7.38
C LEU A 99 -9.56 -10.49 7.08
N SER A 100 -8.57 -11.35 6.92
CA SER A 100 -8.78 -12.78 6.64
C SER A 100 -9.46 -13.52 7.79
N GLN A 101 -9.51 -12.94 8.98
CA GLN A 101 -10.10 -13.55 10.18
C GLN A 101 -11.41 -12.87 10.60
N GLU A 102 -11.79 -11.76 9.95
CA GLU A 102 -13.00 -11.01 10.28
C GLU A 102 -14.26 -11.71 9.78
N ASP A 103 -15.35 -11.58 10.56
CA ASP A 103 -16.66 -12.05 10.14
C ASP A 103 -17.09 -11.39 8.84
N GLY A 104 -17.52 -12.19 7.88
CA GLY A 104 -17.90 -11.75 6.55
C GLY A 104 -16.76 -11.74 5.53
N PHE A 105 -15.50 -11.95 5.99
CA PHE A 105 -14.32 -12.03 5.09
C PHE A 105 -13.54 -13.32 5.24
N LYS A 106 -13.62 -13.99 6.37
CA LYS A 106 -12.84 -15.19 6.66
C LYS A 106 -13.08 -16.36 5.71
N GLU A 107 -14.18 -16.34 4.96
CA GLU A 107 -14.53 -17.36 3.98
C GLU A 107 -13.93 -17.08 2.60
N PHE A 108 -13.38 -15.88 2.40
CA PHE A 108 -12.79 -15.48 1.12
C PHE A 108 -11.35 -15.95 1.01
N ASN A 109 -10.96 -16.37 -0.19
CA ASN A 109 -9.56 -16.57 -0.50
C ASN A 109 -8.88 -15.22 -0.74
N TYR A 110 -7.56 -15.24 -0.92
CA TYR A 110 -6.75 -14.03 -1.15
C TYR A 110 -7.29 -13.18 -2.32
N SER A 111 -7.58 -13.81 -3.45
CA SER A 111 -8.07 -13.12 -4.64
C SER A 111 -9.40 -12.41 -4.39
N GLN A 112 -10.28 -13.05 -3.63
CA GLN A 112 -11.58 -12.47 -3.26
C GLN A 112 -11.42 -11.30 -2.29
N LEU A 113 -10.46 -11.36 -1.35
CA LEU A 113 -10.16 -10.25 -0.45
C LEU A 113 -9.67 -9.02 -1.22
N ILE A 114 -8.79 -9.21 -2.20
CA ILE A 114 -8.34 -8.11 -3.07
C ILE A 114 -9.51 -7.51 -3.83
N THR A 115 -10.42 -8.33 -4.36
CA THR A 115 -11.63 -7.86 -5.02
C THR A 115 -12.49 -7.00 -4.08
N LYS A 116 -12.64 -7.41 -2.82
CA LYS A 116 -13.41 -6.65 -1.82
C LYS A 116 -12.75 -5.31 -1.51
N ILE A 117 -11.44 -5.26 -1.40
CA ILE A 117 -10.71 -4.01 -1.23
C ILE A 117 -10.99 -3.07 -2.41
N GLU A 118 -10.90 -3.56 -3.63
CA GLU A 118 -11.13 -2.76 -4.84
C GLU A 118 -12.58 -2.29 -4.96
N GLU A 119 -13.54 -3.12 -4.61
CA GLU A 119 -14.97 -2.76 -4.60
C GLU A 119 -15.29 -1.66 -3.57
N SER A 120 -14.50 -1.54 -2.51
CA SER A 120 -14.73 -0.55 -1.47
C SER A 120 -14.64 0.89 -1.97
N VAL A 121 -14.05 1.12 -3.13
CA VAL A 121 -14.00 2.46 -3.74
C VAL A 121 -15.41 3.02 -3.95
N PHE A 122 -16.40 2.15 -4.18
CA PHE A 122 -17.80 2.52 -4.39
C PHE A 122 -18.71 2.18 -3.20
N ASP A 123 -18.13 1.73 -2.08
CA ASP A 123 -18.88 1.27 -0.92
C ASP A 123 -18.35 1.94 0.35
N THR A 124 -19.02 3.01 0.77
CA THR A 124 -18.64 3.79 1.94
C THR A 124 -18.63 2.95 3.22
N SER A 125 -19.61 2.08 3.38
CA SER A 125 -19.70 1.19 4.55
C SER A 125 -18.48 0.27 4.64
N LEU A 126 -18.06 -0.28 3.52
CA LEU A 126 -16.89 -1.17 3.44
C LEU A 126 -15.58 -0.40 3.72
N LYS A 127 -15.45 0.83 3.18
CA LYS A 127 -14.31 1.70 3.49
C LYS A 127 -14.21 2.00 4.99
N GLU A 128 -15.32 2.34 5.61
CA GLU A 128 -15.38 2.62 7.05
C GLU A 128 -14.97 1.40 7.87
N ARG A 129 -15.38 0.23 7.44
CA ARG A 129 -15.03 -1.02 8.10
C ARG A 129 -13.52 -1.28 8.03
N PHE A 130 -12.89 -1.04 6.88
CA PHE A 130 -11.44 -1.16 6.75
C PHE A 130 -10.71 -0.14 7.62
N ALA A 131 -11.21 1.09 7.70
CA ALA A 131 -10.63 2.12 8.56
C ALA A 131 -10.64 1.72 10.04
N LEU A 132 -11.76 1.18 10.52
CA LEU A 132 -11.89 0.75 11.92
C LEU A 132 -10.94 -0.39 12.30
N MET A 133 -10.62 -1.27 11.37
CA MET A 133 -9.73 -2.40 11.62
C MET A 133 -8.27 -1.99 11.89
N GLY A 134 -7.90 -0.74 11.59
CA GLY A 134 -6.52 -0.28 11.69
C GLY A 134 -6.14 0.42 12.97
N ASN A 135 -7.06 0.62 13.90
CA ASN A 135 -6.86 1.53 15.03
C ASN A 135 -5.98 0.99 16.15
N ASN A 136 -5.53 -0.26 16.09
CA ASN A 136 -4.81 -0.94 17.17
C ASN A 136 -3.37 -1.37 16.81
N PHE A 137 -2.77 -0.78 15.78
CA PHE A 137 -1.43 -1.18 15.34
C PHE A 137 -0.30 -0.35 15.94
N ASP A 138 -0.62 0.66 16.70
CA ASP A 138 0.38 1.55 17.30
C ASP A 138 0.88 1.08 18.65
#